data_691ebe60babbd0b06ca28f8558c0c8cf
#
_entry.id   691ebe60babbd0b06ca28f8558c0c8cf
#
_cell.length_a   1.000
_cell.length_b   1.000
_cell.length_c   1.000
_cell.angle_alpha   90.00
_cell.angle_beta   90.00
_cell.angle_gamma   90.00
#
_symmetry.space_group_name_H-M   'P 1'
#
loop_
_entity.id
_entity.type
_entity.pdbx_description
1 polymer ?
#
loop_
_entity_poly.entity_id
_entity_poly.type
_entity_poly.pdbx_seq_one_letter_code
_entity_poly.pdbx_strand_id
1 'polypeptide(L)'
;MALEPEVETLSSRYLWIERNGETILVSYKLSQATTLGSKIREKDLRRRIKARLQRWSPQKIKDTGEIVTACWKTADIERVKSAVSYVDQMLDAFRKERVIPKIVEEALGISVRERRRWIKDGRLATSGTGQFKKGKTIFQFYLHRVDDIARLVAHPEIIAEWRAADAEAMD
;
A
#
# COMPACT_ATOMS: atom_id res chain seq x y z
N MET A 1 -32.24 22.88 -29.80
CA MET A 1 -31.01 22.04 -29.84
C MET A 1 -30.37 22.16 -28.48
N ALA A 2 -30.73 21.24 -27.57
CA ALA A 2 -30.18 21.24 -26.22
C ALA A 2 -28.77 20.67 -26.32
N LEU A 3 -27.78 21.45 -25.92
CA LEU A 3 -26.41 20.97 -25.69
C LEU A 3 -26.51 19.94 -24.58
N GLU A 4 -26.29 18.67 -24.89
CA GLU A 4 -26.03 17.68 -23.86
C GLU A 4 -24.83 18.17 -23.06
N PRO A 5 -24.92 18.20 -21.72
CA PRO A 5 -23.76 18.56 -20.91
C PRO A 5 -22.67 17.52 -21.17
N GLU A 6 -21.49 17.99 -21.59
CA GLU A 6 -20.29 17.20 -21.68
C GLU A 6 -20.17 16.44 -20.36
N VAL A 7 -20.34 15.12 -20.43
CA VAL A 7 -20.12 14.22 -19.29
C VAL A 7 -18.61 14.22 -19.06
N GLU A 8 -18.17 15.17 -18.24
CA GLU A 8 -16.78 15.22 -17.78
C GLU A 8 -16.41 13.86 -17.19
N THR A 9 -15.61 13.11 -17.94
CA THR A 9 -15.29 11.71 -17.62
C THR A 9 -14.44 11.69 -16.37
N LEU A 10 -15.06 11.37 -15.24
CA LEU A 10 -14.35 11.16 -13.99
C LEU A 10 -13.44 9.94 -14.14
N SER A 11 -12.13 10.14 -14.13
CA SER A 11 -11.13 9.08 -14.28
C SER A 11 -10.16 9.04 -13.12
N SER A 12 -9.61 7.86 -12.83
CA SER A 12 -8.60 7.63 -11.80
C SER A 12 -7.58 6.62 -12.30
N ARG A 13 -6.35 6.70 -11.77
CA ARG A 13 -5.30 5.71 -12.05
C ARG A 13 -5.46 4.43 -11.24
N TYR A 14 -6.13 4.49 -10.12
CA TYR A 14 -6.17 3.38 -9.15
C TYR A 14 -7.58 3.00 -8.70
N LEU A 15 -8.56 3.87 -8.91
CA LEU A 15 -9.92 3.70 -8.42
C LEU A 15 -10.87 3.36 -9.55
N TRP A 16 -11.81 2.45 -9.31
CA TRP A 16 -12.97 2.25 -10.17
C TRP A 16 -14.06 3.22 -9.76
N ILE A 17 -14.64 3.86 -10.78
CA ILE A 17 -15.69 4.84 -10.59
C ILE A 17 -16.89 4.40 -11.43
N GLU A 18 -17.99 4.19 -10.75
CA GLU A 18 -19.25 3.75 -11.36
C GLU A 18 -20.35 4.74 -11.04
N ARG A 19 -21.08 5.16 -12.05
CA ARG A 19 -22.31 5.96 -11.86
C ARG A 19 -23.50 5.02 -11.94
N ASN A 20 -24.32 5.00 -10.89
CA ASN A 20 -25.52 4.19 -10.82
C ASN A 20 -26.71 5.08 -10.44
N GLY A 21 -27.42 5.56 -11.48
CA GLY A 21 -28.50 6.53 -11.32
C GLY A 21 -28.05 7.81 -10.62
N GLU A 22 -28.62 8.08 -9.46
CA GLU A 22 -28.34 9.26 -8.65
C GLU A 22 -27.11 9.11 -7.74
N THR A 23 -26.38 8.00 -7.83
CA THR A 23 -25.21 7.73 -6.99
C THR A 23 -23.94 7.52 -7.79
N ILE A 24 -22.81 7.87 -7.17
CA ILE A 24 -21.46 7.60 -7.67
C ILE A 24 -20.78 6.70 -6.66
N LEU A 25 -20.28 5.56 -7.12
CA LEU A 25 -19.47 4.63 -6.35
C LEU A 25 -18.00 4.79 -6.75
N VAL A 26 -17.14 4.92 -5.74
CA VAL A 26 -15.68 4.95 -5.90
C VAL A 26 -15.10 3.80 -5.13
N SER A 27 -14.42 2.88 -5.82
CA SER A 27 -13.92 1.64 -5.24
C SER A 27 -12.42 1.48 -5.46
N TYR A 28 -11.72 0.97 -4.44
CA TYR A 28 -10.33 0.56 -4.52
C TYR A 28 -10.21 -0.92 -4.15
N LYS A 29 -9.66 -1.73 -5.05
CA LYS A 29 -9.32 -3.13 -4.78
C LYS A 29 -7.86 -3.23 -4.34
N LEU A 30 -7.62 -3.81 -3.16
CA LEU A 30 -6.28 -4.06 -2.68
C LEU A 30 -5.58 -5.09 -3.57
N SER A 31 -4.31 -4.83 -3.88
CA SER A 31 -3.49 -5.74 -4.67
C SER A 31 -2.24 -6.15 -3.90
N GLN A 32 -1.77 -7.37 -4.15
CA GLN A 32 -0.51 -7.86 -3.59
C GLN A 32 0.68 -6.97 -4.01
N ALA A 33 0.67 -6.45 -5.23
CA ALA A 33 1.70 -5.53 -5.71
C ALA A 33 1.81 -4.25 -4.85
N THR A 34 0.70 -3.76 -4.29
CA THR A 34 0.70 -2.58 -3.41
C THR A 34 0.97 -2.94 -1.96
N THR A 35 0.44 -4.07 -1.48
CA THR A 35 0.54 -4.50 -0.08
C THR A 35 1.78 -5.36 0.20
N LEU A 36 2.47 -5.85 -0.83
CA LEU A 36 3.57 -6.82 -0.75
C LEU A 36 3.16 -8.15 -0.08
N GLY A 37 1.86 -8.45 0.00
CA GLY A 37 1.33 -9.57 0.76
C GLY A 37 1.38 -9.38 2.30
N SER A 38 1.83 -8.22 2.78
CA SER A 38 1.91 -7.91 4.21
C SER A 38 0.56 -7.46 4.75
N LYS A 39 0.06 -8.14 5.78
CA LYS A 39 -1.16 -7.76 6.52
C LYS A 39 -1.02 -6.41 7.25
N ILE A 40 0.18 -6.11 7.72
CA ILE A 40 0.49 -4.82 8.36
C ILE A 40 0.31 -3.70 7.33
N ARG A 41 0.91 -3.84 6.14
CA ARG A 41 0.84 -2.86 5.07
C ARG A 41 -0.58 -2.74 4.48
N GLU A 42 -1.28 -3.87 4.34
CA GLU A 42 -2.68 -3.93 3.93
C GLU A 42 -3.59 -3.12 4.88
N LYS A 43 -3.48 -3.37 6.19
CA LYS A 43 -4.25 -2.68 7.23
C LYS A 43 -3.98 -1.17 7.22
N ASP A 44 -2.73 -0.77 7.07
CA ASP A 44 -2.35 0.66 7.00
C ASP A 44 -2.92 1.32 5.75
N LEU A 45 -2.83 0.68 4.59
CA LEU A 45 -3.37 1.18 3.34
C LEU A 45 -4.89 1.38 3.42
N ARG A 46 -5.64 0.37 3.88
CA ARG A 46 -7.10 0.48 4.06
C ARG A 46 -7.48 1.63 4.99
N ARG A 47 -6.77 1.78 6.11
CA ARG A 47 -6.98 2.88 7.05
C ARG A 47 -6.76 4.23 6.38
N ARG A 48 -5.69 4.38 5.60
CA ARG A 48 -5.36 5.63 4.89
C ARG A 48 -6.41 5.95 3.82
N ILE A 49 -6.84 4.98 3.03
CA ILE A 49 -7.89 5.18 2.01
C ILE A 49 -9.20 5.64 2.68
N LYS A 50 -9.66 4.92 3.71
CA LYS A 50 -10.89 5.30 4.42
C LYS A 50 -10.82 6.71 5.00
N ALA A 51 -9.72 7.07 5.64
CA ALA A 51 -9.52 8.41 6.19
C ALA A 51 -9.56 9.50 5.11
N ARG A 52 -9.01 9.22 3.92
CA ARG A 52 -9.05 10.16 2.79
C ARG A 52 -10.45 10.32 2.22
N LEU A 53 -11.16 9.21 1.98
CA LEU A 53 -12.52 9.23 1.48
C LEU A 53 -13.48 9.91 2.47
N GLN A 54 -13.36 9.62 3.77
CA GLN A 54 -14.18 10.19 4.83
C GLN A 54 -14.12 11.72 4.88
N ARG A 55 -12.98 12.30 4.55
CA ARG A 55 -12.77 13.76 4.52
C ARG A 55 -13.73 14.47 3.55
N TRP A 56 -14.21 13.78 2.52
CA TRP A 56 -15.09 14.32 1.50
C TRP A 56 -16.56 13.95 1.72
N SER A 57 -16.89 13.53 2.94
CA SER A 57 -18.27 13.29 3.42
C SER A 57 -19.09 12.41 2.49
N PRO A 58 -18.65 11.16 2.17
CA PRO A 58 -19.49 10.21 1.46
C PRO A 58 -20.71 9.84 2.29
N GLN A 59 -21.79 9.44 1.63
CA GLN A 59 -22.99 8.90 2.32
C GLN A 59 -22.69 7.62 3.07
N LYS A 60 -21.79 6.78 2.52
CA LYS A 60 -21.41 5.50 3.09
C LYS A 60 -19.99 5.11 2.65
N ILE A 61 -19.25 4.49 3.57
CA ILE A 61 -18.01 3.76 3.25
C ILE A 61 -18.22 2.30 3.66
N LYS A 62 -17.92 1.38 2.74
CA LYS A 62 -17.91 -0.07 2.96
C LYS A 62 -16.49 -0.60 2.79
N ASP A 63 -16.05 -1.46 3.70
CA ASP A 63 -14.76 -2.13 3.67
C ASP A 63 -14.99 -3.63 3.85
N THR A 64 -14.71 -4.41 2.81
CA THR A 64 -14.87 -5.87 2.81
C THR A 64 -13.57 -6.61 3.14
N GLY A 65 -12.47 -5.87 3.40
CA GLY A 65 -11.14 -6.42 3.53
C GLY A 65 -10.36 -6.40 2.22
N GLU A 66 -10.99 -6.73 1.11
CA GLU A 66 -10.37 -6.70 -0.23
C GLU A 66 -10.66 -5.41 -0.99
N ILE A 67 -11.85 -4.85 -0.80
CA ILE A 67 -12.31 -3.66 -1.51
C ILE A 67 -12.82 -2.63 -0.52
N VAL A 68 -12.38 -1.39 -0.69
CA VAL A 68 -12.93 -0.22 -0.01
C VAL A 68 -13.76 0.56 -1.03
N THR A 69 -15.05 0.75 -0.72
CA THR A 69 -15.99 1.48 -1.57
C THR A 69 -16.59 2.64 -0.81
N ALA A 70 -16.68 3.81 -1.45
CA ALA A 70 -17.39 4.96 -0.93
C ALA A 70 -18.48 5.39 -1.93
N CYS A 71 -19.59 5.92 -1.41
CA CYS A 71 -20.77 6.29 -2.18
C CYS A 71 -21.13 7.75 -1.93
N TRP A 72 -21.42 8.49 -3.00
CA TRP A 72 -21.94 9.86 -2.99
C TRP A 72 -23.19 10.01 -3.85
N LYS A 73 -23.94 11.08 -3.64
CA LYS A 73 -24.97 11.52 -4.62
C LYS A 73 -24.29 12.09 -5.86
N THR A 74 -24.92 11.95 -7.02
CA THR A 74 -24.44 12.53 -8.27
C THR A 74 -24.27 14.05 -8.19
N ALA A 75 -25.12 14.72 -7.41
CA ALA A 75 -25.03 16.15 -7.15
C ALA A 75 -23.71 16.58 -6.46
N ASP A 76 -23.01 15.63 -5.82
CA ASP A 76 -21.75 15.88 -5.12
C ASP A 76 -20.50 15.63 -6.01
N ILE A 77 -20.64 15.69 -7.33
CA ILE A 77 -19.58 15.32 -8.30
C ILE A 77 -18.23 16.00 -8.02
N GLU A 78 -18.23 17.28 -7.64
CA GLU A 78 -17.00 18.01 -7.34
C GLU A 78 -16.28 17.50 -6.09
N ARG A 79 -17.04 17.04 -5.09
CA ARG A 79 -16.47 16.35 -3.93
C ARG A 79 -15.86 15.02 -4.30
N VAL A 80 -16.52 14.29 -5.21
CA VAL A 80 -16.01 13.01 -5.73
C VAL A 80 -14.71 13.22 -6.49
N LYS A 81 -14.64 14.21 -7.40
CA LYS A 81 -13.40 14.57 -8.12
C LYS A 81 -12.25 14.85 -7.15
N SER A 82 -12.51 15.66 -6.15
CA SER A 82 -11.51 16.01 -5.12
C SER A 82 -11.09 14.78 -4.30
N ALA A 83 -12.03 13.93 -3.90
CA ALA A 83 -11.76 12.69 -3.17
C ALA A 83 -10.88 11.74 -3.99
N VAL A 84 -11.22 11.53 -5.27
CA VAL A 84 -10.49 10.67 -6.21
C VAL A 84 -9.05 11.17 -6.38
N SER A 85 -8.88 12.46 -6.71
CA SER A 85 -7.55 13.05 -6.88
C SER A 85 -6.69 12.91 -5.62
N TYR A 86 -7.28 13.12 -4.45
CA TYR A 86 -6.58 13.04 -3.17
C TYR A 86 -6.17 11.61 -2.81
N VAL A 87 -7.00 10.61 -3.14
CA VAL A 87 -6.67 9.20 -2.95
C VAL A 87 -5.61 8.76 -3.95
N ASP A 88 -5.69 9.16 -5.22
CA ASP A 88 -4.69 8.86 -6.24
C ASP A 88 -3.29 9.37 -5.83
N GLN A 89 -3.19 10.62 -5.37
CA GLN A 89 -1.93 11.18 -4.87
C GLN A 89 -1.39 10.40 -3.66
N MET A 90 -2.26 10.02 -2.73
CA MET A 90 -1.86 9.22 -1.57
C MET A 90 -1.36 7.84 -2.00
N LEU A 91 -2.00 7.20 -2.98
CA LEU A 91 -1.59 5.88 -3.49
C LEU A 91 -0.25 5.96 -4.23
N ASP A 92 0.01 7.03 -5.00
CA ASP A 92 1.31 7.28 -5.61
C ASP A 92 2.43 7.38 -4.57
N ALA A 93 2.19 8.13 -3.50
CA ALA A 93 3.14 8.27 -2.41
C ALA A 93 3.35 6.93 -1.66
N PHE A 94 2.25 6.24 -1.34
CA PHE A 94 2.28 4.96 -0.64
C PHE A 94 3.06 3.88 -1.40
N ARG A 95 2.94 3.82 -2.71
CA ARG A 95 3.67 2.86 -3.57
C ARG A 95 5.18 3.08 -3.58
N LYS A 96 5.64 4.29 -3.26
CA LYS A 96 7.06 4.67 -3.17
C LYS A 96 7.59 4.72 -1.74
N GLU A 97 6.71 4.61 -0.76
CA GLU A 97 7.06 4.68 0.67
C GLU A 97 7.96 3.51 1.06
N ARG A 98 9.09 3.83 1.70
CA ARG A 98 10.00 2.81 2.23
C ARG A 98 9.31 1.95 3.27
N VAL A 99 9.68 0.68 3.31
CA VAL A 99 9.08 -0.29 4.22
C VAL A 99 9.96 -0.56 5.43
N ILE A 100 9.29 -0.76 6.55
CA ILE A 100 9.90 -1.06 7.84
C ILE A 100 10.22 -2.56 7.98
N PRO A 101 11.13 -2.95 8.91
CA PRO A 101 11.55 -4.35 9.11
C PRO A 101 10.41 -5.35 9.23
N LYS A 102 9.36 -5.05 9.99
CA LYS A 102 8.23 -5.95 10.19
C LYS A 102 7.48 -6.28 8.90
N ILE A 103 7.34 -5.29 8.01
CA ILE A 103 6.70 -5.51 6.71
C ILE A 103 7.58 -6.41 5.84
N VAL A 104 8.90 -6.23 5.86
CA VAL A 104 9.85 -7.07 5.11
C VAL A 104 9.82 -8.51 5.62
N GLU A 105 9.85 -8.71 6.93
CA GLU A 105 9.77 -10.04 7.56
C GLU A 105 8.49 -10.76 7.17
N GLU A 106 7.36 -10.08 7.23
CA GLU A 106 6.06 -10.63 6.87
C GLU A 106 5.94 -10.91 5.36
N ALA A 107 6.34 -9.95 4.51
CA ALA A 107 6.24 -10.06 3.05
C ALA A 107 7.11 -11.20 2.48
N LEU A 108 8.30 -11.39 3.02
CA LEU A 108 9.26 -12.41 2.57
C LEU A 108 9.18 -13.72 3.37
N GLY A 109 8.39 -13.79 4.43
CA GLY A 109 8.33 -14.96 5.32
C GLY A 109 9.66 -15.27 5.98
N ILE A 110 10.39 -14.25 6.40
CA ILE A 110 11.74 -14.38 6.97
C ILE A 110 11.77 -13.99 8.44
N SER A 111 12.70 -14.58 9.18
CA SER A 111 12.93 -14.25 10.58
C SER A 111 13.75 -12.96 10.74
N VAL A 112 13.68 -12.35 11.92
CA VAL A 112 14.54 -11.21 12.30
C VAL A 112 16.03 -11.54 12.14
N ARG A 113 16.42 -12.81 12.44
CA ARG A 113 17.81 -13.30 12.36
C ARG A 113 18.27 -13.36 10.91
N GLU A 114 17.48 -13.94 10.00
CA GLU A 114 17.74 -13.97 8.56
C GLU A 114 17.85 -12.54 8.00
N ARG A 115 16.87 -11.69 8.28
CA ARG A 115 16.89 -10.29 7.84
C ARG A 115 18.18 -9.57 8.25
N ARG A 116 18.59 -9.67 9.51
CA ARG A 116 19.81 -9.03 10.02
C ARG A 116 21.07 -9.58 9.36
N ARG A 117 21.15 -10.89 9.16
CA ARG A 117 22.26 -11.55 8.47
C ARG A 117 22.39 -11.05 7.05
N TRP A 118 21.30 -11.09 6.30
CA TRP A 118 21.28 -10.70 4.87
C TRP A 118 21.46 -9.20 4.62
N ILE A 119 21.14 -8.36 5.60
CA ILE A 119 21.57 -6.96 5.56
C ILE A 119 23.08 -6.84 5.77
N LYS A 120 23.64 -7.57 6.73
CA LYS A 120 25.06 -7.51 7.06
C LYS A 120 25.96 -7.99 5.91
N ASP A 121 25.55 -9.03 5.21
CA ASP A 121 26.30 -9.58 4.06
C ASP A 121 25.94 -8.96 2.71
N GLY A 122 25.01 -8.02 2.68
CA GLY A 122 24.65 -7.25 1.50
C GLY A 122 23.60 -7.90 0.58
N ARG A 123 23.11 -9.10 0.87
CA ARG A 123 22.06 -9.76 0.07
C ARG A 123 20.72 -9.00 0.13
N LEU A 124 20.38 -8.46 1.28
CA LEU A 124 19.16 -7.66 1.46
C LEU A 124 19.49 -6.17 1.50
N ALA A 125 19.20 -5.48 0.39
CA ALA A 125 19.49 -4.07 0.25
C ALA A 125 18.72 -3.19 1.24
N THR A 126 19.36 -2.13 1.71
CA THR A 126 18.76 -1.11 2.58
C THR A 126 18.70 0.24 1.88
N SER A 127 17.78 1.12 2.31
CA SER A 127 17.61 2.44 1.70
C SER A 127 17.40 3.53 2.75
N GLY A 128 18.29 3.56 3.73
CA GLY A 128 18.27 4.52 4.82
C GLY A 128 17.82 3.89 6.15
N THR A 129 17.67 4.74 7.15
CA THR A 129 17.31 4.33 8.50
C THR A 129 16.06 5.07 8.98
N GLY A 130 15.29 4.40 9.81
CA GLY A 130 14.23 4.99 10.62
C GLY A 130 14.57 4.88 12.11
N GLN A 131 13.82 5.58 12.92
CA GLN A 131 13.96 5.50 14.37
C GLN A 131 12.60 5.53 15.06
N PHE A 132 12.50 4.88 16.20
CA PHE A 132 11.37 5.05 17.11
C PHE A 132 11.86 5.17 18.54
N LYS A 133 11.11 5.90 19.35
CA LYS A 133 11.40 6.11 20.76
C LYS A 133 10.50 5.22 21.62
N LYS A 134 11.10 4.49 22.56
CA LYS A 134 10.38 3.73 23.58
C LYS A 134 10.92 4.14 24.96
N GLY A 135 10.11 4.91 25.70
CA GLY A 135 10.55 5.55 26.93
C GLY A 135 11.70 6.53 26.66
N LYS A 136 12.84 6.34 27.32
CA LYS A 136 14.06 7.15 27.12
C LYS A 136 14.99 6.63 26.03
N THR A 137 14.73 5.43 25.48
CA THR A 137 15.59 4.76 24.51
C THR A 137 15.14 5.02 23.08
N ILE A 138 16.09 5.38 22.22
CA ILE A 138 15.89 5.53 20.77
C ILE A 138 16.40 4.26 20.11
N PHE A 139 15.54 3.63 19.32
CA PHE A 139 15.87 2.45 18.51
C PHE A 139 15.97 2.84 17.06
N GLN A 140 17.07 2.48 16.40
CA GLN A 140 17.27 2.65 14.96
C GLN A 140 17.03 1.33 14.23
N PHE A 141 16.52 1.43 12.99
CA PHE A 141 16.28 0.28 12.14
C PHE A 141 16.48 0.67 10.67
N TYR A 142 16.84 -0.30 9.85
CA TYR A 142 16.98 -0.09 8.41
C TYR A 142 15.62 -0.05 7.72
N LEU A 143 15.53 0.79 6.70
CA LEU A 143 14.39 0.88 5.79
C LEU A 143 14.77 0.22 4.45
N HIS A 144 13.76 -0.24 3.71
CA HIS A 144 13.94 -0.89 2.42
C HIS A 144 13.06 -0.23 1.36
N ARG A 145 13.48 -0.26 0.10
CA ARG A 145 12.65 0.22 -1.00
C ARG A 145 11.55 -0.80 -1.29
N VAL A 146 10.37 -0.29 -1.58
CA VAL A 146 9.23 -1.15 -1.97
C VAL A 146 9.61 -2.04 -3.16
N ASP A 147 10.28 -1.47 -4.18
CA ASP A 147 10.63 -2.18 -5.41
C ASP A 147 11.57 -3.37 -5.15
N ASP A 148 12.55 -3.22 -4.25
CA ASP A 148 13.48 -4.29 -3.89
C ASP A 148 12.74 -5.45 -3.19
N ILE A 149 11.81 -5.12 -2.29
CA ILE A 149 11.01 -6.13 -1.61
C ILE A 149 9.99 -6.78 -2.55
N ALA A 150 9.35 -5.99 -3.42
CA ALA A 150 8.41 -6.51 -4.42
C ALA A 150 9.08 -7.52 -5.36
N ARG A 151 10.32 -7.25 -5.79
CA ARG A 151 11.11 -8.20 -6.57
C ARG A 151 11.33 -9.52 -5.83
N LEU A 152 11.71 -9.47 -4.56
CA LEU A 152 11.93 -10.68 -3.75
C LEU A 152 10.62 -11.44 -3.49
N VAL A 153 9.50 -10.75 -3.33
CA VAL A 153 8.17 -11.37 -3.22
C VAL A 153 7.76 -12.08 -4.51
N ALA A 154 8.12 -11.50 -5.67
CA ALA A 154 7.85 -12.10 -6.98
C ALA A 154 8.78 -13.29 -7.30
N HIS A 155 9.94 -13.39 -6.64
CA HIS A 155 10.98 -14.40 -6.84
C HIS A 155 11.35 -15.10 -5.54
N PRO A 156 10.43 -15.91 -4.95
CA PRO A 156 10.67 -16.58 -3.67
C PRO A 156 11.82 -17.59 -3.71
N GLU A 157 12.21 -18.08 -4.89
CA GLU A 157 13.37 -18.93 -5.11
C GLU A 157 14.66 -18.26 -4.60
N ILE A 158 14.81 -16.94 -4.70
CA ILE A 158 15.98 -16.21 -4.20
C ILE A 158 16.13 -16.38 -2.68
N ILE A 159 15.01 -16.34 -1.95
CA ILE A 159 15.01 -16.55 -0.51
C ILE A 159 15.40 -18.00 -0.15
N ALA A 160 14.92 -18.96 -0.93
CA ALA A 160 15.29 -20.37 -0.75
C ALA A 160 16.79 -20.61 -1.00
N GLU A 161 17.36 -19.99 -2.04
CA GLU A 161 18.81 -20.05 -2.33
C GLU A 161 19.65 -19.42 -1.20
N TRP A 162 19.22 -18.28 -0.64
CA TRP A 162 19.92 -17.66 0.48
C TRP A 162 19.92 -18.55 1.74
N ARG A 163 18.81 -19.28 1.96
CA ARG A 163 18.72 -20.25 3.08
C ARG A 163 19.65 -21.44 2.87
N ALA A 164 19.70 -21.96 1.64
CA ALA A 164 20.60 -23.07 1.30
C ALA A 164 22.08 -22.67 1.50
N ALA A 165 22.49 -21.50 0.98
CA ALA A 165 23.83 -20.98 1.18
C ALA A 165 24.18 -20.74 2.67
N ASP A 166 23.20 -20.30 3.47
CA ASP A 166 23.40 -20.13 4.91
C ASP A 166 23.59 -21.47 5.63
N ALA A 167 22.93 -22.55 5.18
CA ALA A 167 23.09 -23.89 5.77
C ALA A 167 24.48 -24.46 5.45
N GLU A 168 24.93 -24.35 4.20
CA GLU A 168 26.26 -24.80 3.77
C GLU A 168 27.41 -24.08 4.50
N ALA A 169 27.24 -22.81 4.86
CA ALA A 169 28.23 -22.04 5.58
C ALA A 169 28.31 -22.37 7.09
N MET A 170 27.39 -23.17 7.61
CA MET A 170 27.32 -23.55 9.02
C MET A 170 27.83 -24.99 9.29
N ASP A 171 28.03 -25.78 8.23
CA ASP A 171 28.64 -27.11 8.25
C ASP A 171 30.19 -26.99 8.08
#